data_de5ab4f0937498f3c8a4110e6219851d
#
_entry.id   de5ab4f0937498f3c8a4110e6219851d
#
_cell.length_a   1.000
_cell.length_b   1.000
_cell.length_c   1.000
_cell.angle_alpha   90.00
_cell.angle_beta   90.00
_cell.angle_gamma   90.00
#
_symmetry.space_group_name_H-M   'P 1'
#
loop_
_entity.id
_entity.type
_entity.pdbx_description
1 polymer ?
#
loop_
_entity_poly.entity_id
_entity_poly.type
_entity_poly.pdbx_seq_one_letter_code
_entity_poly.pdbx_strand_id
1 'polypeptide(L)'
;MFKRAMSSATKLNPKNFPRPPSCEKTSRHLQVKWNDHIIADTKDGYWVLETHHPPTYYLPPSSLQVPLKKTDRSSYCEWKGTATYYAIENPGKPGEVVKNRLWSYDSPTSGFKGLTGYLSFYAGPWDCYVDGERVEPQPGDFYGG
;
A
#
# COMPACT_ATOMS: atom_id res chain seq x y z
N MET A 1 3.69 2.66 3.68
CA MET A 1 3.65 2.02 2.35
C MET A 1 3.57 0.52 2.50
N PHE A 2 2.66 -0.10 1.80
CA PHE A 2 2.50 -1.55 1.84
C PHE A 2 3.52 -2.18 0.91
N LYS A 3 4.67 -2.55 1.46
CA LYS A 3 5.77 -3.15 0.72
C LYS A 3 6.10 -4.52 1.27
N ARG A 4 6.48 -5.40 0.40
CA ARG A 4 6.95 -6.73 0.77
C ARG A 4 8.47 -6.81 0.62
N ALA A 5 9.14 -7.35 1.63
CA ALA A 5 10.53 -7.74 1.49
C ALA A 5 10.65 -8.89 0.48
N MET A 6 11.71 -8.92 -0.29
CA MET A 6 11.94 -9.99 -1.25
C MET A 6 12.20 -11.29 -0.52
N SER A 7 11.44 -12.33 -0.86
CA SER A 7 11.65 -13.67 -0.32
C SER A 7 12.31 -14.56 -1.38
N SER A 8 12.92 -15.65 -0.94
CA SER A 8 13.57 -16.58 -1.86
C SER A 8 12.59 -17.25 -2.82
N ALA A 9 11.33 -17.46 -2.40
CA ALA A 9 10.32 -18.15 -3.20
C ALA A 9 9.75 -17.27 -4.32
N THR A 10 9.72 -15.93 -4.11
CA THR A 10 9.11 -15.00 -5.06
C THR A 10 10.04 -13.85 -5.37
N LYS A 11 11.34 -14.13 -5.30
CA LYS A 11 12.35 -13.09 -5.39
C LYS A 11 12.36 -12.43 -6.76
N LEU A 12 12.29 -11.11 -6.76
CA LEU A 12 12.46 -10.27 -7.93
C LEU A 12 13.68 -9.40 -7.70
N ASN A 13 14.39 -9.07 -8.77
CA ASN A 13 15.53 -8.17 -8.67
C ASN A 13 15.07 -6.73 -9.00
N PRO A 14 14.98 -5.84 -8.00
CA PRO A 14 14.50 -4.47 -8.23
C PRO A 14 15.37 -3.68 -9.22
N LYS A 15 16.62 -4.04 -9.39
CA LYS A 15 17.50 -3.37 -10.37
C LYS A 15 17.03 -3.57 -11.80
N ASN A 16 16.26 -4.64 -12.05
CA ASN A 16 15.74 -4.98 -13.37
C ASN A 16 14.33 -4.46 -13.62
N PHE A 17 13.73 -3.72 -12.66
CA PHE A 17 12.41 -3.16 -12.86
C PHE A 17 12.46 -2.03 -13.89
N PRO A 18 11.40 -1.90 -14.70
CA PRO A 18 11.38 -0.92 -15.79
C PRO A 18 11.28 0.52 -15.30
N ARG A 19 11.69 1.42 -16.18
CA ARG A 19 11.48 2.88 -16.02
C ARG A 19 10.76 3.38 -17.27
N PRO A 20 9.58 4.09 -17.17
CA PRO A 20 8.88 4.40 -15.92
C PRO A 20 8.44 3.15 -15.16
N PRO A 21 8.08 3.29 -13.86
CA PRO A 21 7.64 2.14 -13.07
C PRO A 21 6.51 1.37 -13.72
N SER A 22 6.53 0.05 -13.58
CA SER A 22 5.48 -0.80 -14.09
C SER A 22 4.34 -0.89 -13.09
N CYS A 23 3.10 -0.74 -13.57
CA CYS A 23 1.88 -0.86 -12.77
C CYS A 23 1.07 -2.02 -13.32
N GLU A 24 0.95 -3.09 -12.53
CA GLU A 24 0.36 -4.35 -13.00
C GLU A 24 -0.60 -4.93 -11.99
N LYS A 25 -1.63 -5.63 -12.46
CA LYS A 25 -2.50 -6.39 -11.58
C LYS A 25 -1.74 -7.54 -10.94
N THR A 26 -2.10 -7.83 -9.69
CA THR A 26 -1.55 -9.00 -8.99
C THR A 26 -2.70 -9.80 -8.40
N SER A 27 -2.58 -11.13 -8.41
CA SER A 27 -3.53 -12.03 -7.77
C SER A 27 -3.09 -12.46 -6.38
N ARG A 28 -2.02 -11.89 -5.86
CA ARG A 28 -1.55 -12.18 -4.51
C ARG A 28 -2.62 -11.80 -3.49
N HIS A 29 -2.70 -12.59 -2.42
CA HIS A 29 -3.63 -12.31 -1.33
C HIS A 29 -3.02 -11.24 -0.42
N LEU A 30 -3.64 -10.06 -0.40
CA LEU A 30 -3.18 -8.91 0.36
C LEU A 30 -4.12 -8.69 1.54
N GLN A 31 -3.56 -8.61 2.75
CA GLN A 31 -4.33 -8.38 3.97
C GLN A 31 -3.66 -7.35 4.85
N VAL A 32 -4.47 -6.51 5.48
CA VAL A 32 -4.04 -5.58 6.52
C VAL A 32 -4.86 -5.88 7.75
N LYS A 33 -4.19 -6.20 8.87
CA LYS A 33 -4.85 -6.53 10.14
C LYS A 33 -4.32 -5.63 11.24
N TRP A 34 -5.23 -5.15 12.07
CA TRP A 34 -4.87 -4.31 13.21
C TRP A 34 -5.41 -4.98 14.48
N ASN A 35 -4.49 -5.52 15.27
CA ASN A 35 -4.83 -6.48 16.31
C ASN A 35 -5.68 -7.56 15.65
N ASP A 36 -6.66 -8.10 16.09
CA ASP A 36 -7.40 -9.17 15.45
C ASP A 36 -8.48 -8.70 14.46
N HIS A 37 -8.46 -7.39 14.10
CA HIS A 37 -9.44 -6.85 13.18
C HIS A 37 -8.88 -6.74 11.77
N ILE A 38 -9.67 -7.15 10.78
CA ILE A 38 -9.31 -7.01 9.38
C ILE A 38 -9.61 -5.58 8.94
N ILE A 39 -8.56 -4.87 8.49
CA ILE A 39 -8.70 -3.52 7.93
C ILE A 39 -8.98 -3.59 6.44
N ALA A 40 -8.30 -4.49 5.73
CA ALA A 40 -8.49 -4.69 4.30
C ALA A 40 -8.10 -6.11 3.91
N ASP A 41 -8.77 -6.66 2.90
CA ASP A 41 -8.52 -8.03 2.42
C ASP A 41 -8.92 -8.11 0.95
N THR A 42 -7.99 -8.55 0.09
CA THR A 42 -8.26 -8.66 -1.34
C THR A 42 -7.30 -9.61 -2.05
N LYS A 43 -7.76 -10.15 -3.19
CA LYS A 43 -6.93 -10.83 -4.18
C LYS A 43 -6.93 -10.08 -5.52
N ASP A 44 -7.45 -8.85 -5.53
CA ASP A 44 -7.60 -8.01 -6.72
C ASP A 44 -6.78 -6.73 -6.60
N GLY A 45 -5.54 -6.85 -6.17
CA GLY A 45 -4.67 -5.69 -6.02
C GLY A 45 -3.91 -5.33 -7.29
N TYR A 46 -3.18 -4.22 -7.17
CA TYR A 46 -2.13 -3.86 -8.11
C TYR A 46 -0.80 -3.82 -7.38
N TRP A 47 0.28 -3.99 -8.11
CA TRP A 47 1.60 -3.67 -7.59
C TRP A 47 2.30 -2.72 -8.54
N VAL A 48 3.17 -1.89 -7.96
CA VAL A 48 4.02 -0.98 -8.73
C VAL A 48 5.46 -1.40 -8.51
N LEU A 49 6.15 -1.63 -9.63
CA LEU A 49 7.53 -2.09 -9.64
C LEU A 49 8.43 -0.92 -10.02
N GLU A 50 9.09 -0.34 -9.02
CA GLU A 50 10.01 0.79 -9.20
C GLU A 50 11.45 0.31 -9.02
N THR A 51 12.36 0.79 -9.88
CA THR A 51 13.77 0.39 -9.81
C THR A 51 14.34 0.63 -8.42
N HIS A 52 15.07 -0.35 -7.88
CA HIS A 52 15.71 -0.31 -6.56
C HIS A 52 14.75 -0.33 -5.38
N HIS A 53 13.46 -0.59 -5.62
CA HIS A 53 12.46 -0.67 -4.54
C HIS A 53 11.77 -2.03 -4.54
N PRO A 54 11.39 -2.58 -3.38
CA PRO A 54 10.50 -3.73 -3.34
C PRO A 54 9.15 -3.37 -3.97
N PRO A 55 8.37 -4.35 -4.43
CA PRO A 55 7.03 -4.07 -4.96
C PRO A 55 6.18 -3.30 -3.95
N THR A 56 5.45 -2.29 -4.42
CA THR A 56 4.50 -1.55 -3.61
C THR A 56 3.10 -2.01 -4.00
N TYR A 57 2.31 -2.45 -3.01
CA TYR A 57 0.98 -3.01 -3.25
C TYR A 57 -0.11 -1.98 -3.02
N TYR A 58 -1.16 -2.06 -3.87
CA TYR A 58 -2.33 -1.20 -3.83
C TYR A 58 -3.58 -2.07 -3.78
N LEU A 59 -4.47 -1.74 -2.85
CA LEU A 59 -5.69 -2.51 -2.59
C LEU A 59 -6.91 -1.70 -3.03
N PRO A 60 -7.91 -2.34 -3.66
CA PRO A 60 -9.11 -1.61 -4.10
C PRO A 60 -9.89 -1.05 -2.91
N PRO A 61 -10.61 0.08 -3.09
CA PRO A 61 -11.41 0.64 -2.00
C PRO A 61 -12.45 -0.35 -1.48
N SER A 62 -12.95 -1.25 -2.33
CA SER A 62 -13.90 -2.29 -1.93
C SER A 62 -13.34 -3.30 -0.93
N SER A 63 -12.01 -3.41 -0.81
CA SER A 63 -11.37 -4.32 0.15
C SER A 63 -11.44 -3.82 1.58
N LEU A 64 -11.74 -2.55 1.77
CA LEU A 64 -11.66 -1.88 3.06
C LEU A 64 -12.83 -2.26 3.96
N GLN A 65 -12.54 -2.59 5.21
CA GLN A 65 -13.53 -3.02 6.21
C GLN A 65 -13.80 -1.95 7.26
N VAL A 66 -13.16 -0.78 7.17
CA VAL A 66 -13.30 0.31 8.14
C VAL A 66 -13.44 1.64 7.40
N PRO A 67 -14.08 2.65 8.02
CA PRO A 67 -14.19 3.96 7.38
C PRO A 67 -12.85 4.68 7.34
N LEU A 68 -12.68 5.51 6.30
CA LEU A 68 -11.52 6.38 6.15
C LEU A 68 -11.91 7.82 6.41
N LYS A 69 -10.97 8.58 6.98
CA LYS A 69 -11.12 10.02 7.09
C LYS A 69 -9.94 10.70 6.39
N LYS A 70 -10.23 11.54 5.39
CA LYS A 70 -9.21 12.28 4.68
C LYS A 70 -8.48 13.24 5.62
N THR A 71 -7.15 13.33 5.50
CA THR A 71 -6.34 14.28 6.25
C THR A 71 -5.92 15.45 5.37
N ASP A 72 -5.22 16.43 5.96
CA ASP A 72 -4.72 17.58 5.20
C ASP A 72 -3.41 17.29 4.47
N ARG A 73 -2.83 16.11 4.67
CA ARG A 73 -1.56 15.78 4.05
C ARG A 73 -1.75 15.38 2.59
N SER A 74 -0.84 15.84 1.73
CA SER A 74 -0.70 15.36 0.37
C SER A 74 0.79 15.26 0.04
N SER A 75 1.11 14.50 -1.00
CA SER A 75 2.47 14.41 -1.54
C SER A 75 2.39 14.24 -3.04
N TYR A 76 3.49 14.51 -3.74
CA TYR A 76 3.53 14.41 -5.18
C TYR A 76 4.57 13.38 -5.63
N CYS A 77 4.16 12.54 -6.58
CA CYS A 77 5.06 11.60 -7.25
C CYS A 77 5.05 11.92 -8.74
N GLU A 78 6.23 12.14 -9.33
CA GLU A 78 6.33 12.50 -10.75
C GLU A 78 5.73 11.45 -11.68
N TRP A 79 5.72 10.18 -11.26
CA TRP A 79 5.17 9.09 -12.05
C TRP A 79 3.66 8.91 -11.84
N LYS A 80 3.16 9.08 -10.60
CA LYS A 80 1.79 8.69 -10.23
C LYS A 80 0.85 9.86 -9.97
N GLY A 81 1.38 11.05 -9.70
CA GLY A 81 0.56 12.22 -9.42
C GLY A 81 0.50 12.57 -7.94
N THR A 82 -0.57 13.21 -7.51
CA THR A 82 -0.74 13.67 -6.13
C THR A 82 -1.43 12.59 -5.29
N ALA A 83 -0.82 12.25 -4.16
CA ALA A 83 -1.38 11.31 -3.18
C ALA A 83 -2.20 12.05 -2.13
N THR A 84 -3.33 11.47 -1.77
CA THR A 84 -4.19 11.89 -0.67
C THR A 84 -4.00 10.92 0.49
N TYR A 85 -3.86 11.43 1.71
CA TYR A 85 -3.64 10.62 2.90
C TYR A 85 -4.89 10.54 3.76
N TYR A 86 -4.97 9.49 4.57
CA TYR A 86 -6.15 9.19 5.37
C TYR A 86 -5.79 8.82 6.79
N ALA A 87 -6.80 8.91 7.66
CA ALA A 87 -6.76 8.45 9.04
C ALA A 87 -7.69 7.26 9.21
N ILE A 88 -7.31 6.33 10.08
CA ILE A 88 -8.15 5.19 10.48
C ILE A 88 -8.20 5.13 12.00
N GLU A 89 -9.39 4.90 12.53
CA GLU A 89 -9.57 4.60 13.95
C GLU A 89 -9.43 3.09 14.18
N ASN A 90 -8.71 2.70 15.23
CA ASN A 90 -8.54 1.30 15.60
C ASN A 90 -9.90 0.70 15.99
N PRO A 91 -10.42 -0.30 15.24
CA PRO A 91 -11.73 -0.87 15.56
C PRO A 91 -11.78 -1.58 16.90
N GLY A 92 -10.64 -2.05 17.41
CA GLY A 92 -10.55 -2.69 18.73
C GLY A 92 -10.26 -1.74 19.87
N LYS A 93 -10.02 -0.45 19.58
CA LYS A 93 -9.67 0.54 20.60
C LYS A 93 -10.20 1.91 20.20
N PRO A 94 -11.48 2.21 20.47
CA PRO A 94 -12.09 3.50 20.13
C PRO A 94 -11.27 4.66 20.69
N GLY A 95 -11.10 5.69 19.86
CA GLY A 95 -10.30 6.87 20.22
C GLY A 95 -8.85 6.78 19.79
N GLU A 96 -8.33 5.61 19.44
CA GLU A 96 -6.98 5.49 18.89
C GLU A 96 -7.03 5.71 17.38
N VAL A 97 -6.60 6.90 16.95
CA VAL A 97 -6.63 7.30 15.55
C VAL A 97 -5.20 7.40 15.03
N VAL A 98 -4.94 6.75 13.89
CA VAL A 98 -3.63 6.82 13.23
C VAL A 98 -3.79 7.55 11.91
N LYS A 99 -2.97 8.57 11.67
CA LYS A 99 -3.03 9.44 10.50
C LYS A 99 -1.85 9.21 9.58
N ASN A 100 -2.12 9.38 8.28
CA ASN A 100 -1.06 9.48 7.25
C ASN A 100 -0.21 8.21 7.07
N ARG A 101 -0.78 7.05 7.42
CA ARG A 101 -0.12 5.76 7.21
C ARG A 101 -0.75 4.96 6.07
N LEU A 102 -1.67 5.58 5.33
CA LEU A 102 -2.18 5.04 4.07
C LEU A 102 -2.55 6.19 3.15
N TRP A 103 -2.50 5.93 1.85
CA TRP A 103 -2.78 6.97 0.85
C TRP A 103 -3.39 6.37 -0.40
N SER A 104 -3.95 7.26 -1.24
CA SER A 104 -4.45 6.90 -2.57
C SER A 104 -4.08 7.97 -3.59
N TYR A 105 -4.16 7.61 -4.85
CA TYR A 105 -4.07 8.55 -5.96
C TYR A 105 -5.46 8.66 -6.58
N ASP A 106 -6.14 9.78 -6.37
CA ASP A 106 -7.51 9.97 -6.88
C ASP A 106 -7.54 10.32 -8.36
N SER A 107 -6.46 10.94 -8.86
CA SER A 107 -6.33 11.31 -10.26
C SER A 107 -4.90 10.99 -10.71
N PRO A 108 -4.55 9.71 -10.81
CA PRO A 108 -3.19 9.35 -11.22
C PRO A 108 -2.93 9.68 -12.67
N THR A 109 -1.64 9.77 -13.03
CA THR A 109 -1.25 9.97 -14.41
C THR A 109 -1.73 8.81 -15.28
N SER A 110 -1.77 9.00 -16.61
CA SER A 110 -2.39 8.05 -17.53
C SER A 110 -1.81 6.63 -17.43
N GLY A 111 -0.51 6.48 -17.17
CA GLY A 111 0.11 5.17 -17.02
C GLY A 111 -0.29 4.43 -15.74
N PHE A 112 -0.95 5.11 -14.81
CA PHE A 112 -1.34 4.55 -13.52
C PHE A 112 -2.85 4.63 -13.25
N LYS A 113 -3.65 4.79 -14.29
CA LYS A 113 -5.11 4.92 -14.14
C LYS A 113 -5.76 3.77 -13.39
N GLY A 114 -5.20 2.57 -13.50
CA GLY A 114 -5.71 1.42 -12.76
C GLY A 114 -5.68 1.60 -11.26
N LEU A 115 -4.81 2.49 -10.75
CA LEU A 115 -4.68 2.76 -9.32
C LEU A 115 -5.71 3.74 -8.78
N THR A 116 -6.57 4.32 -9.62
CA THR A 116 -7.53 5.35 -9.19
C THR A 116 -8.31 4.90 -7.95
N GLY A 117 -8.12 5.62 -6.83
CA GLY A 117 -8.78 5.33 -5.57
C GLY A 117 -8.25 4.12 -4.81
N TYR A 118 -7.31 3.36 -5.36
CA TYR A 118 -6.71 2.23 -4.65
C TYR A 118 -5.85 2.73 -3.50
N LEU A 119 -5.76 1.94 -2.44
CA LEU A 119 -5.12 2.32 -1.19
C LEU A 119 -3.79 1.58 -1.02
N SER A 120 -2.78 2.30 -0.60
CA SER A 120 -1.50 1.73 -0.21
C SER A 120 -1.25 2.04 1.26
N PHE A 121 -0.69 1.08 1.98
CA PHE A 121 -0.49 1.15 3.43
C PHE A 121 0.99 1.10 3.77
N TYR A 122 1.42 1.88 4.77
CA TYR A 122 2.69 1.64 5.43
C TYR A 122 2.55 0.38 6.29
N ALA A 123 3.61 -0.35 6.45
CA ALA A 123 3.62 -1.51 7.34
C ALA A 123 3.80 -1.01 8.78
N GLY A 124 2.71 -0.89 9.51
CA GLY A 124 2.64 -0.42 10.88
C GLY A 124 1.78 0.84 11.02
N PRO A 125 1.05 0.97 12.16
CA PRO A 125 1.00 0.11 13.36
C PRO A 125 0.27 -1.22 13.16
N TRP A 126 -0.40 -1.39 12.04
CA TRP A 126 -1.03 -2.63 11.64
C TRP A 126 -0.05 -3.58 10.99
N ASP A 127 -0.44 -4.85 10.88
CA ASP A 127 0.33 -5.87 10.19
C ASP A 127 -0.18 -6.05 8.77
N CYS A 128 0.72 -6.04 7.81
CA CYS A 128 0.42 -6.29 6.40
C CYS A 128 0.91 -7.67 6.00
N TYR A 129 0.12 -8.38 5.21
CA TYR A 129 0.43 -9.74 4.76
C TYR A 129 0.33 -9.85 3.25
N VAL A 130 1.24 -10.59 2.65
CA VAL A 130 1.21 -10.95 1.23
C VAL A 130 1.28 -12.47 1.16
N ASP A 131 0.23 -13.10 0.62
CA ASP A 131 0.10 -14.57 0.55
C ASP A 131 0.32 -15.24 1.90
N GLY A 132 -0.18 -14.63 2.98
CA GLY A 132 -0.05 -15.13 4.33
C GLY A 132 1.27 -14.82 5.02
N GLU A 133 2.23 -14.23 4.33
CA GLU A 133 3.53 -13.86 4.89
C GLU A 133 3.50 -12.42 5.38
N ARG A 134 3.88 -12.19 6.63
CA ARG A 134 3.91 -10.86 7.21
C ARG A 134 5.01 -10.02 6.56
N VAL A 135 4.64 -8.80 6.18
CA VAL A 135 5.57 -7.84 5.58
C VAL A 135 6.39 -7.17 6.68
N GLU A 136 7.71 -7.18 6.55
CA GLU A 136 8.59 -6.47 7.48
C GLU A 136 8.56 -4.97 7.18
N PRO A 137 8.42 -4.11 8.22
CA PRO A 137 8.55 -2.67 8.04
C PRO A 137 9.92 -2.30 7.49
N GLN A 138 9.97 -1.31 6.61
CA GLN A 138 11.24 -0.84 6.07
C GLN A 138 12.05 -0.12 7.16
N PRO A 139 13.39 -0.30 7.18
CA PRO A 139 14.25 0.42 8.11
C PRO A 139 14.05 1.93 8.00
N GLY A 140 14.04 2.62 9.14
CA GLY A 140 13.85 4.06 9.19
C GLY A 140 12.44 4.52 8.81
N ASP A 141 11.50 3.59 8.73
CA ASP A 141 10.12 3.89 8.33
C ASP A 141 10.09 4.60 6.99
N PHE A 142 11.00 4.23 6.14
CA PHE A 142 11.14 4.82 4.84
C PHE A 142 10.37 4.01 3.82
N TYR A 143 9.51 4.69 3.08
CA TYR A 143 8.65 4.04 2.15
C TYR A 143 8.43 4.85 0.97
N GLY A 144 8.95 5.61 0.59
CA GLY A 144 8.94 6.15 -0.76
C GLY A 144 9.82 5.31 -1.61
N GLY A 145 10.54 4.59 -0.95
CA GLY A 145 11.53 3.82 -1.66
C GLY A 145 11.47 2.48 -1.21
#